data_4174d448601efb8b888fb296f235e621
#
_entry.id   4174d448601efb8b888fb296f235e621
#
_cell.length_a   1.000
_cell.length_b   1.000
_cell.length_c   1.000
_cell.angle_alpha   90.00
_cell.angle_beta   90.00
_cell.angle_gamma   90.00
#
_symmetry.space_group_name_H-M   'P 1'
#
loop_
_entity.id
_entity.type
_entity.pdbx_description
1 polymer ?
#
loop_
_entity_poly.entity_id
_entity_poly.type
_entity_poly.pdbx_seq_one_letter_code
_entity_poly.pdbx_strand_id
1 'polypeptide(L)'
;MPRLDRTVGMRNKVETRLKKCKKGGKTAIFLLVDSENFSSTSSVEKMAKELFNATKNMKDFYPVILVGGSSATDQMGMDRAVRILRRRTKLDIVLFPGNITGVVPKAHAILFSCLMNSENPYYITQAQALGAPLVRKMKLEALPTAYLIIGEGTSAWFFGNARGIPFDKPKIAAAYAMAAQYMGMRFVYLEAGSGAKQNVTPEMVQTVRAVFDGFIMVGGGIRSAKTASSLIKAGADGLVVGTLLEQTGGLKKFTEMVKSIGK
;
A
#
# COMPACT_ATOMS: atom_id res chain seq x y z
N MET A 1 14.24 34.83 8.94
CA MET A 1 13.83 33.47 8.58
C MET A 1 15.00 32.53 8.80
N PRO A 2 14.92 31.48 9.65
CA PRO A 2 16.02 30.56 9.81
C PRO A 2 16.21 29.83 8.47
N ARG A 3 17.47 29.66 8.04
CA ARG A 3 17.83 28.91 6.83
C ARG A 3 17.24 27.51 6.95
N LEU A 4 16.40 27.13 5.99
CA LEU A 4 15.94 25.76 5.83
C LEU A 4 17.18 24.88 5.67
N ASP A 5 17.48 24.09 6.71
CA ASP A 5 18.55 23.11 6.65
C ASP A 5 18.23 22.10 5.54
N ARG A 6 18.93 22.25 4.40
CA ARG A 6 18.79 21.40 3.22
C ARG A 6 19.36 19.98 3.44
N THR A 7 19.92 19.71 4.62
CA THR A 7 20.67 18.48 4.90
C THR A 7 19.89 17.40 5.63
N VAL A 8 18.61 17.59 5.94
CA VAL A 8 17.79 16.46 6.38
C VAL A 8 17.32 15.72 5.13
N GLY A 9 18.25 15.09 4.45
CA GLY A 9 17.95 14.02 3.51
C GLY A 9 17.21 12.94 4.27
N MET A 10 15.87 12.95 4.19
CA MET A 10 15.08 11.78 4.52
C MET A 10 15.65 10.67 3.64
N ARG A 11 16.45 9.80 4.23
CA ARG A 11 17.11 8.71 3.49
C ARG A 11 15.96 7.86 2.95
N ASN A 12 15.78 7.86 1.64
CA ASN A 12 14.80 7.04 0.90
C ASN A 12 15.12 5.53 1.07
N LYS A 13 15.01 5.05 2.30
CA LYS A 13 15.44 3.69 2.66
C LYS A 13 14.44 2.65 2.15
N VAL A 14 13.15 2.91 2.35
CA VAL A 14 12.08 1.99 1.91
C VAL A 14 11.97 2.00 0.40
N GLU A 15 11.91 3.18 -0.22
CA GLU A 15 11.89 3.31 -1.67
C GLU A 15 13.10 2.67 -2.32
N THR A 16 14.29 2.87 -1.76
CA THR A 16 15.52 2.24 -2.27
C THR A 16 15.44 0.73 -2.21
N ARG A 17 14.90 0.15 -1.13
CA ARG A 17 14.71 -1.31 -1.01
C ARG A 17 13.68 -1.83 -1.99
N LEU A 18 12.55 -1.13 -2.17
CA LEU A 18 11.54 -1.48 -3.16
C LEU A 18 12.11 -1.45 -4.59
N LYS A 19 12.88 -0.40 -4.93
CA LYS A 19 13.56 -0.31 -6.22
C LYS A 19 14.60 -1.43 -6.43
N LYS A 20 15.34 -1.80 -5.39
CA LYS A 20 16.27 -2.95 -5.45
C LYS A 20 15.52 -4.26 -5.64
N CYS A 21 14.38 -4.44 -4.94
CA CYS A 21 13.50 -5.59 -5.11
C CYS A 21 13.06 -5.73 -6.57
N LYS A 22 12.51 -4.67 -7.16
CA LYS A 22 12.11 -4.62 -8.57
C LYS A 22 13.28 -4.94 -9.52
N LYS A 23 14.44 -4.27 -9.34
CA LYS A 23 15.64 -4.51 -10.17
C LYS A 23 16.17 -5.94 -10.06
N GLY A 24 15.99 -6.58 -8.91
CA GLY A 24 16.36 -7.98 -8.66
C GLY A 24 15.32 -9.00 -9.15
N GLY A 25 14.31 -8.59 -9.91
CA GLY A 25 13.23 -9.46 -10.41
C GLY A 25 12.32 -10.01 -9.32
N LYS A 26 12.34 -9.44 -8.12
CA LYS A 26 11.47 -9.83 -7.01
C LYS A 26 10.25 -8.94 -6.92
N THR A 27 9.15 -9.50 -6.42
CA THR A 27 7.91 -8.76 -6.17
C THR A 27 7.81 -8.38 -4.69
N ALA A 28 7.41 -7.14 -4.41
CA ALA A 28 7.06 -6.76 -3.04
C ALA A 28 5.67 -7.30 -2.67
N ILE A 29 5.52 -7.79 -1.44
CA ILE A 29 4.22 -8.17 -0.88
C ILE A 29 3.90 -7.25 0.28
N PHE A 30 2.91 -6.41 0.07
CA PHE A 30 2.41 -5.50 1.09
C PHE A 30 1.29 -6.20 1.88
N LEU A 31 1.59 -6.52 3.13
CA LEU A 31 0.67 -7.12 4.07
C LEU A 31 -0.15 -6.00 4.72
N LEU A 32 -1.35 -5.76 4.19
CA LEU A 32 -2.22 -4.72 4.71
C LEU A 32 -2.86 -5.18 6.02
N VAL A 33 -2.55 -4.44 7.05
CA VAL A 33 -3.04 -4.66 8.41
C VAL A 33 -3.91 -3.47 8.78
N ASP A 34 -5.19 -3.73 9.04
CA ASP A 34 -6.12 -2.71 9.49
C ASP A 34 -5.96 -2.52 11.01
N SER A 35 -5.64 -1.28 11.41
CA SER A 35 -5.44 -0.94 12.82
C SER A 35 -6.71 -1.05 13.67
N GLU A 36 -7.88 -1.00 13.05
CA GLU A 36 -9.17 -1.12 13.75
C GLU A 36 -9.43 -2.55 14.24
N ASN A 37 -8.79 -3.54 13.63
CA ASN A 37 -8.87 -4.93 14.05
C ASN A 37 -8.08 -5.23 15.34
N PHE A 38 -7.40 -4.21 15.91
CA PHE A 38 -6.59 -4.38 17.12
C PHE A 38 -7.27 -3.84 18.37
N SER A 39 -8.10 -4.66 18.98
CA SER A 39 -8.78 -4.34 20.26
C SER A 39 -7.83 -4.26 21.46
N SER A 40 -6.63 -4.87 21.38
CA SER A 40 -5.70 -4.97 22.52
C SER A 40 -4.24 -5.09 22.10
N THR A 41 -3.32 -4.82 23.01
CA THR A 41 -1.87 -5.06 22.82
C THR A 41 -1.58 -6.52 22.49
N SER A 42 -2.26 -7.46 23.15
CA SER A 42 -2.07 -8.90 22.92
C SER A 42 -2.49 -9.34 21.52
N SER A 43 -3.55 -8.77 20.96
CA SER A 43 -3.98 -9.06 19.59
C SER A 43 -2.94 -8.60 18.56
N VAL A 44 -2.33 -7.42 18.76
CA VAL A 44 -1.24 -6.93 17.91
C VAL A 44 0.01 -7.81 18.03
N GLU A 45 0.38 -8.22 19.23
CA GLU A 45 1.55 -9.09 19.43
C GLU A 45 1.37 -10.47 18.79
N LYS A 46 0.18 -11.04 18.91
CA LYS A 46 -0.18 -12.28 18.21
C LYS A 46 -0.04 -12.12 16.71
N MET A 47 -0.65 -11.09 16.12
CA MET A 47 -0.57 -10.79 14.69
C MET A 47 0.88 -10.58 14.25
N ALA A 48 1.68 -9.84 15.01
CA ALA A 48 3.09 -9.61 14.70
C ALA A 48 3.90 -10.91 14.65
N LYS A 49 3.68 -11.83 15.58
CA LYS A 49 4.32 -13.16 15.62
C LYS A 49 3.92 -13.99 14.40
N GLU A 50 2.65 -13.97 14.05
CA GLU A 50 2.12 -14.71 12.91
C GLU A 50 2.68 -14.16 11.59
N LEU A 51 2.71 -12.83 11.41
CA LEU A 51 3.31 -12.17 10.26
C LEU A 51 4.81 -12.49 10.13
N PHE A 52 5.56 -12.43 11.22
CA PHE A 52 6.97 -12.82 11.22
C PHE A 52 7.15 -14.28 10.75
N ASN A 53 6.36 -15.21 11.27
CA ASN A 53 6.45 -16.61 10.87
C ASN A 53 6.06 -16.83 9.41
N ALA A 54 5.05 -16.12 8.91
CA ALA A 54 4.61 -16.21 7.52
C ALA A 54 5.67 -15.67 6.54
N THR A 55 6.47 -14.67 6.95
CA THR A 55 7.37 -13.93 6.05
C THR A 55 8.85 -14.33 6.17
N LYS A 56 9.29 -14.93 7.27
CA LYS A 56 10.72 -15.21 7.54
C LYS A 56 11.43 -16.06 6.47
N ASN A 57 10.69 -16.86 5.71
CA ASN A 57 11.24 -17.75 4.67
C ASN A 57 10.90 -17.29 3.24
N MET A 58 10.41 -16.07 3.05
CA MET A 58 10.10 -15.51 1.73
C MET A 58 11.37 -15.03 1.02
N LYS A 59 12.03 -15.92 0.26
CA LYS A 59 13.29 -15.60 -0.45
C LYS A 59 13.06 -14.83 -1.75
N ASP A 60 11.92 -15.09 -2.43
CA ASP A 60 11.62 -14.57 -3.76
C ASP A 60 10.76 -13.30 -3.72
N PHE A 61 10.35 -12.90 -2.52
CA PHE A 61 9.50 -11.74 -2.28
C PHE A 61 10.13 -10.80 -1.26
N TYR A 62 9.72 -9.53 -1.32
CA TYR A 62 10.07 -8.53 -0.33
C TYR A 62 8.83 -8.16 0.51
N PRO A 63 8.68 -8.72 1.70
CA PRO A 63 7.52 -8.44 2.55
C PRO A 63 7.63 -7.06 3.22
N VAL A 64 6.54 -6.31 3.14
CA VAL A 64 6.35 -4.98 3.76
C VAL A 64 5.03 -5.00 4.52
N ILE A 65 4.97 -4.46 5.71
CA ILE A 65 3.70 -4.27 6.41
C ILE A 65 3.14 -2.89 6.04
N LEU A 66 1.93 -2.89 5.53
CA LEU A 66 1.15 -1.70 5.26
C LEU A 66 0.14 -1.53 6.39
N VAL A 67 0.23 -0.44 7.17
CA VAL A 67 -0.69 -0.19 8.29
C VAL A 67 -1.66 0.90 7.90
N GLY A 68 -2.93 0.58 7.90
CA GLY A 68 -4.00 1.48 7.50
C GLY A 68 -5.29 1.20 8.27
N GLY A 69 -6.35 1.86 7.83
CA GLY A 69 -7.72 1.75 8.30
C GLY A 69 -8.53 2.86 7.66
N SER A 70 -9.68 2.53 7.10
CA SER A 70 -10.52 3.49 6.37
C SER A 70 -11.18 4.53 7.28
N SER A 71 -11.37 4.19 8.54
CA SER A 71 -12.01 5.03 9.56
C SER A 71 -11.10 5.36 10.75
N ALA A 72 -9.77 5.13 10.64
CA ALA A 72 -8.80 5.22 11.74
C ALA A 72 -9.05 6.42 12.68
N THR A 73 -9.92 6.20 13.66
CA THR A 73 -10.28 7.18 14.70
C THR A 73 -9.36 7.06 15.92
N ASP A 74 -8.72 5.89 16.11
CA ASP A 74 -7.80 5.61 17.21
C ASP A 74 -6.33 5.80 16.81
N GLN A 75 -5.85 7.04 16.86
CA GLN A 75 -4.44 7.36 16.62
C GLN A 75 -3.49 6.68 17.62
N MET A 76 -3.92 6.53 18.87
CA MET A 76 -3.09 5.89 19.91
C MET A 76 -2.96 4.38 19.67
N GLY A 77 -4.05 3.73 19.26
CA GLY A 77 -4.03 2.32 18.86
C GLY A 77 -3.13 2.07 17.67
N MET A 78 -3.19 2.93 16.66
CA MET A 78 -2.31 2.85 15.50
C MET A 78 -0.83 3.03 15.86
N ASP A 79 -0.47 4.03 16.68
CA ASP A 79 0.92 4.20 17.15
C ASP A 79 1.41 2.98 17.92
N ARG A 80 0.59 2.45 18.81
CA ARG A 80 0.89 1.21 19.55
C ARG A 80 1.11 0.03 18.61
N ALA A 81 0.23 -0.16 17.63
CA ALA A 81 0.36 -1.23 16.64
C ALA A 81 1.66 -1.11 15.84
N VAL A 82 1.98 0.08 15.32
CA VAL A 82 3.22 0.33 14.57
C VAL A 82 4.46 0.01 15.43
N ARG A 83 4.50 0.39 16.70
CA ARG A 83 5.64 0.11 17.59
C ARG A 83 5.82 -1.39 17.83
N ILE A 84 4.75 -2.12 18.04
CA ILE A 84 4.79 -3.57 18.28
C ILE A 84 5.22 -4.30 17.00
N LEU A 85 4.56 -4.01 15.87
CA LEU A 85 4.89 -4.60 14.57
C LEU A 85 6.36 -4.38 14.22
N ARG A 86 6.86 -3.15 14.35
CA ARG A 86 8.26 -2.82 14.07
C ARG A 86 9.24 -3.63 14.93
N ARG A 87 8.96 -3.74 16.24
CA ARG A 87 9.83 -4.48 17.18
C ARG A 87 9.84 -5.99 16.92
N ARG A 88 8.67 -6.55 16.61
CA ARG A 88 8.48 -8.00 16.54
C ARG A 88 8.78 -8.59 15.15
N THR A 89 8.51 -7.86 14.07
CA THR A 89 8.64 -8.41 12.72
C THR A 89 9.97 -8.08 12.04
N LYS A 90 10.61 -6.97 12.41
CA LYS A 90 11.79 -6.40 11.74
C LYS A 90 11.57 -6.07 10.26
N LEU A 91 10.31 -6.08 9.80
CA LEU A 91 9.92 -5.68 8.44
C LEU A 91 9.83 -4.17 8.32
N ASP A 92 9.84 -3.67 7.09
CA ASP A 92 9.46 -2.28 6.85
C ASP A 92 7.99 -2.06 7.15
N ILE A 93 7.71 -1.01 7.90
CA ILE A 93 6.35 -0.56 8.21
C ILE A 93 6.07 0.70 7.41
N VAL A 94 5.06 0.66 6.57
CA VAL A 94 4.60 1.78 5.75
C VAL A 94 3.18 2.13 6.17
N LEU A 95 2.93 3.40 6.46
CA LEU A 95 1.58 3.87 6.76
C LEU A 95 0.77 4.01 5.47
N PHE A 96 -0.48 3.61 5.54
CA PHE A 96 -1.48 3.85 4.49
C PHE A 96 -2.75 4.41 5.13
N PRO A 97 -2.69 5.65 5.64
CA PRO A 97 -3.79 6.24 6.38
C PRO A 97 -4.95 6.65 5.47
N GLY A 98 -6.17 6.38 5.89
CA GLY A 98 -7.37 6.91 5.22
C GLY A 98 -7.56 8.41 5.46
N ASN A 99 -6.92 8.98 6.50
CA ASN A 99 -6.99 10.39 6.85
C ASN A 99 -5.71 10.83 7.60
N ILE A 100 -5.56 12.16 7.82
CA ILE A 100 -4.43 12.76 8.56
C ILE A 100 -4.28 12.23 9.99
N THR A 101 -5.37 11.80 10.63
CA THR A 101 -5.37 11.17 11.96
C THR A 101 -4.59 9.86 12.01
N GLY A 102 -4.42 9.19 10.87
CA GLY A 102 -3.62 7.97 10.76
C GLY A 102 -2.10 8.21 10.58
N VAL A 103 -1.64 9.45 10.65
CA VAL A 103 -0.20 9.76 10.59
C VAL A 103 0.39 9.63 11.99
N VAL A 104 1.16 8.56 12.22
CA VAL A 104 1.77 8.23 13.52
C VAL A 104 3.29 8.07 13.40
N PRO A 105 4.05 8.31 14.50
CA PRO A 105 5.50 8.16 14.48
C PRO A 105 5.92 6.68 14.43
N LYS A 106 7.23 6.47 14.26
CA LYS A 106 7.89 5.15 14.32
C LYS A 106 7.66 4.20 13.14
N ALA A 107 6.77 4.50 12.20
CA ALA A 107 6.81 3.82 10.90
C ALA A 107 8.08 4.22 10.13
N HIS A 108 8.43 3.47 9.08
CA HIS A 108 9.58 3.76 8.24
C HIS A 108 9.22 4.74 7.12
N ALA A 109 8.02 4.58 6.55
CA ALA A 109 7.52 5.40 5.46
C ALA A 109 6.00 5.59 5.54
N ILE A 110 5.48 6.41 4.66
CA ILE A 110 4.05 6.61 4.43
C ILE A 110 3.78 6.61 2.94
N LEU A 111 2.75 5.92 2.47
CA LEU A 111 2.19 6.18 1.15
C LEU A 111 1.61 7.60 1.19
N PHE A 112 2.35 8.54 0.64
CA PHE A 112 1.89 9.92 0.51
C PHE A 112 0.98 9.98 -0.72
N SER A 113 -0.22 9.42 -0.53
CA SER A 113 -1.14 9.11 -1.60
C SER A 113 -2.00 10.31 -2.00
N CYS A 114 -2.13 10.51 -3.30
CA CYS A 114 -3.12 11.37 -3.93
C CYS A 114 -4.17 10.46 -4.57
N LEU A 115 -5.43 10.53 -4.15
CA LEU A 115 -6.54 9.82 -4.78
C LEU A 115 -6.93 10.57 -6.07
N MET A 116 -6.21 10.27 -7.15
CA MET A 116 -6.25 11.09 -8.36
C MET A 116 -7.59 11.06 -9.10
N ASN A 117 -8.38 10.01 -8.93
CA ASN A 117 -9.72 9.91 -9.50
C ASN A 117 -10.83 10.23 -8.49
N SER A 118 -10.52 10.96 -7.41
CA SER A 118 -11.52 11.52 -6.51
C SER A 118 -12.15 12.79 -7.11
N GLU A 119 -13.41 13.00 -6.84
CA GLU A 119 -14.13 14.26 -7.13
C GLU A 119 -14.06 15.24 -5.94
N ASN A 120 -13.48 14.80 -4.81
CA ASN A 120 -13.30 15.65 -3.63
C ASN A 120 -11.84 16.14 -3.54
N PRO A 121 -11.59 17.46 -3.68
CA PRO A 121 -10.25 18.06 -3.59
C PRO A 121 -9.50 17.72 -2.29
N TYR A 122 -10.23 17.37 -1.22
CA TYR A 122 -9.63 16.96 0.03
C TYR A 122 -8.69 15.76 -0.15
N TYR A 123 -9.12 14.73 -0.88
CA TYR A 123 -8.31 13.53 -1.10
C TYR A 123 -7.25 13.69 -2.21
N ILE A 124 -7.35 14.75 -3.00
CA ILE A 124 -6.38 15.02 -4.07
C ILE A 124 -5.15 15.77 -3.53
N THR A 125 -5.37 16.88 -2.79
CA THR A 125 -4.26 17.75 -2.35
C THR A 125 -4.40 18.30 -0.93
N GLN A 126 -5.61 18.46 -0.38
CA GLN A 126 -5.78 19.15 0.90
C GLN A 126 -5.31 18.31 2.09
N ALA A 127 -5.67 17.01 2.13
CA ALA A 127 -5.19 16.10 3.15
C ALA A 127 -3.65 16.00 3.14
N GLN A 128 -3.05 16.02 1.95
CA GLN A 128 -1.60 16.00 1.77
C GLN A 128 -0.95 17.28 2.28
N ALA A 129 -1.53 18.44 1.99
CA ALA A 129 -1.05 19.72 2.49
C ALA A 129 -1.13 19.79 4.03
N LEU A 130 -2.23 19.33 4.62
CA LEU A 130 -2.40 19.27 6.07
C LEU A 130 -1.48 18.24 6.74
N GLY A 131 -1.26 17.09 6.09
CA GLY A 131 -0.43 16.00 6.62
C GLY A 131 1.08 16.23 6.47
N ALA A 132 1.54 16.96 5.46
CA ALA A 132 2.95 17.13 5.16
C ALA A 132 3.81 17.66 6.33
N PRO A 133 3.36 18.66 7.13
CA PRO A 133 4.11 19.09 8.32
C PRO A 133 4.28 17.97 9.35
N LEU A 134 3.26 17.11 9.54
CA LEU A 134 3.33 15.96 10.46
C LEU A 134 4.32 14.91 9.96
N VAL A 135 4.25 14.56 8.68
CA VAL A 135 5.18 13.62 8.02
C VAL A 135 6.62 14.08 8.21
N ARG A 136 6.90 15.38 7.99
CA ARG A 136 8.21 15.98 8.21
C ARG A 136 8.63 15.93 9.68
N LYS A 137 7.74 16.32 10.61
CA LYS A 137 8.01 16.32 12.07
C LYS A 137 8.33 14.90 12.57
N MET A 138 7.61 13.92 12.07
CA MET A 138 7.78 12.51 12.45
C MET A 138 8.93 11.82 11.70
N LYS A 139 9.60 12.52 10.77
CA LYS A 139 10.70 12.01 9.94
C LYS A 139 10.34 10.74 9.17
N LEU A 140 9.10 10.66 8.68
CA LEU A 140 8.65 9.56 7.85
C LEU A 140 9.15 9.77 6.41
N GLU A 141 9.56 8.69 5.76
CA GLU A 141 9.86 8.71 4.33
C GLU A 141 8.54 8.81 3.54
N ALA A 142 8.35 9.87 2.75
CA ALA A 142 7.18 10.02 1.92
C ALA A 142 7.36 9.26 0.59
N LEU A 143 6.44 8.34 0.29
CA LEU A 143 6.35 7.62 -0.99
C LEU A 143 5.23 8.27 -1.83
N PRO A 144 5.55 9.18 -2.77
CA PRO A 144 4.53 9.88 -3.58
C PRO A 144 3.79 8.88 -4.46
N THR A 145 2.52 8.66 -4.14
CA THR A 145 1.71 7.58 -4.71
C THR A 145 0.46 8.12 -5.37
N ALA A 146 0.28 7.86 -6.65
CA ALA A 146 -1.00 7.98 -7.33
C ALA A 146 -1.89 6.81 -6.92
N TYR A 147 -2.93 7.08 -6.16
CA TYR A 147 -3.91 6.10 -5.73
C TYR A 147 -5.10 6.15 -6.66
N LEU A 148 -5.45 5.05 -7.29
CA LEU A 148 -6.51 4.95 -8.29
C LEU A 148 -7.49 3.84 -7.89
N ILE A 149 -8.75 4.22 -7.69
CA ILE A 149 -9.83 3.27 -7.44
C ILE A 149 -10.34 2.71 -8.75
N ILE A 150 -10.33 1.37 -8.86
CA ILE A 150 -10.82 0.61 -10.00
C ILE A 150 -12.15 -0.05 -9.61
N GLY A 151 -13.18 0.21 -10.39
CA GLY A 151 -14.55 -0.23 -10.07
C GLY A 151 -15.21 0.62 -8.99
N GLU A 152 -16.33 0.16 -8.49
CA GLU A 152 -17.22 0.85 -7.57
C GLU A 152 -17.70 -0.06 -6.43
N GLY A 153 -18.45 0.50 -5.47
CA GLY A 153 -19.13 -0.26 -4.42
C GLY A 153 -18.26 -0.70 -3.25
N THR A 154 -17.05 -0.15 -3.09
CA THR A 154 -16.16 -0.43 -1.96
C THR A 154 -16.07 0.77 -1.01
N SER A 155 -15.62 0.54 0.24
CA SER A 155 -15.44 1.63 1.21
C SER A 155 -14.48 2.71 0.71
N ALA A 156 -13.38 2.32 0.07
CA ALA A 156 -12.42 3.27 -0.48
C ALA A 156 -13.03 4.12 -1.61
N TRP A 157 -13.86 3.52 -2.45
CA TRP A 157 -14.63 4.23 -3.47
C TRP A 157 -15.61 5.22 -2.85
N PHE A 158 -16.41 4.78 -1.87
CA PHE A 158 -17.47 5.60 -1.27
C PHE A 158 -16.92 6.76 -0.47
N PHE A 159 -16.06 6.48 0.52
CA PHE A 159 -15.48 7.52 1.38
C PHE A 159 -14.50 8.43 0.63
N GLY A 160 -13.79 7.88 -0.35
CA GLY A 160 -12.89 8.65 -1.20
C GLY A 160 -13.60 9.53 -2.21
N ASN A 161 -14.93 9.44 -2.35
CA ASN A 161 -15.70 10.08 -3.43
C ASN A 161 -15.02 9.89 -4.78
N ALA A 162 -14.63 8.63 -5.06
CA ALA A 162 -13.87 8.31 -6.25
C ALA A 162 -14.80 8.05 -7.43
N ARG A 163 -14.46 8.63 -8.59
CA ARG A 163 -15.02 8.19 -9.85
C ARG A 163 -14.30 6.92 -10.29
N GLY A 164 -14.87 5.76 -9.94
CA GLY A 164 -14.24 4.46 -10.17
C GLY A 164 -13.92 4.22 -11.64
N ILE A 165 -12.69 3.79 -11.94
CA ILE A 165 -12.29 3.43 -13.31
C ILE A 165 -12.87 2.07 -13.65
N PRO A 166 -13.69 1.92 -14.72
CA PRO A 166 -14.22 0.63 -15.09
C PRO A 166 -13.13 -0.41 -15.40
N PHE A 167 -13.34 -1.66 -14.98
CA PHE A 167 -12.35 -2.73 -15.15
C PHE A 167 -11.98 -3.03 -16.61
N ASP A 168 -12.87 -2.73 -17.54
CA ASP A 168 -12.70 -2.90 -18.99
C ASP A 168 -12.16 -1.65 -19.71
N LYS A 169 -11.73 -0.64 -18.95
CA LYS A 169 -11.19 0.63 -19.51
C LYS A 169 -9.75 0.89 -19.08
N PRO A 170 -8.79 0.01 -19.41
CA PRO A 170 -7.40 0.12 -18.99
C PRO A 170 -6.71 1.41 -19.46
N LYS A 171 -7.12 1.96 -20.61
CA LYS A 171 -6.59 3.22 -21.14
C LYS A 171 -6.87 4.42 -20.23
N ILE A 172 -7.97 4.41 -19.47
CA ILE A 172 -8.27 5.46 -18.49
C ILE A 172 -7.26 5.40 -17.34
N ALA A 173 -6.99 4.21 -16.80
CA ALA A 173 -5.97 4.03 -15.76
C ALA A 173 -4.57 4.43 -16.24
N ALA A 174 -4.24 4.10 -17.50
CA ALA A 174 -2.97 4.51 -18.12
C ALA A 174 -2.85 6.03 -18.27
N ALA A 175 -3.93 6.74 -18.62
CA ALA A 175 -3.93 8.20 -18.69
C ALA A 175 -3.63 8.84 -17.32
N TYR A 176 -4.25 8.33 -16.25
CA TYR A 176 -3.94 8.77 -14.88
C TYR A 176 -2.50 8.44 -14.48
N ALA A 177 -1.98 7.28 -14.86
CA ALA A 177 -0.59 6.89 -14.56
C ALA A 177 0.43 7.79 -15.29
N MET A 178 0.18 8.17 -16.54
CA MET A 178 1.00 9.15 -17.26
C MET A 178 0.97 10.52 -16.57
N ALA A 179 -0.22 11.00 -16.20
CA ALA A 179 -0.35 12.23 -15.43
C ALA A 179 0.43 12.19 -14.13
N ALA A 180 0.32 11.08 -13.38
CA ALA A 180 1.08 10.85 -12.16
C ALA A 180 2.59 10.93 -12.40
N GLN A 181 3.09 10.33 -13.47
CA GLN A 181 4.51 10.39 -13.83
C GLN A 181 4.96 11.82 -14.15
N TYR A 182 4.19 12.56 -14.92
CA TYR A 182 4.48 13.98 -15.23
C TYR A 182 4.42 14.88 -13.99
N MET A 183 3.58 14.56 -13.01
CA MET A 183 3.52 15.22 -11.71
C MET A 183 4.64 14.78 -10.74
N GLY A 184 5.55 13.89 -11.17
CA GLY A 184 6.69 13.43 -10.36
C GLY A 184 6.36 12.35 -9.34
N MET A 185 5.19 11.71 -9.42
CA MET A 185 4.85 10.57 -8.56
C MET A 185 5.66 9.35 -9.00
N ARG A 186 6.16 8.61 -8.00
CA ARG A 186 7.03 7.46 -8.25
C ARG A 186 6.36 6.11 -8.03
N PHE A 187 5.15 6.14 -7.49
CA PHE A 187 4.31 4.97 -7.23
C PHE A 187 2.92 5.18 -7.84
N VAL A 188 2.37 4.11 -8.41
CA VAL A 188 0.96 4.01 -8.78
C VAL A 188 0.38 2.82 -8.01
N TYR A 189 -0.76 3.03 -7.38
CA TYR A 189 -1.50 1.98 -6.68
C TYR A 189 -2.87 1.81 -7.31
N LEU A 190 -3.07 0.70 -8.01
CA LEU A 190 -4.34 0.28 -8.61
C LEU A 190 -5.10 -0.54 -7.58
N GLU A 191 -6.23 -0.04 -7.08
CA GLU A 191 -6.99 -0.63 -5.99
C GLU A 191 -8.42 -0.96 -6.40
N ALA A 192 -8.77 -2.24 -6.39
CA ALA A 192 -10.15 -2.67 -6.62
C ALA A 192 -11.02 -2.58 -5.34
N GLY A 193 -10.40 -2.38 -4.18
CA GLY A 193 -11.07 -2.27 -2.88
C GLY A 193 -11.07 -3.54 -2.04
N SER A 194 -11.13 -3.35 -0.72
CA SER A 194 -11.25 -4.46 0.22
C SER A 194 -12.56 -5.20 -0.03
N GLY A 195 -12.50 -6.52 -0.08
CA GLY A 195 -13.69 -7.34 -0.34
C GLY A 195 -14.21 -7.32 -1.77
N ALA A 196 -13.54 -6.64 -2.72
CA ALA A 196 -13.96 -6.57 -4.10
C ALA A 196 -14.27 -7.96 -4.71
N LYS A 197 -15.35 -8.01 -5.51
CA LYS A 197 -15.75 -9.22 -6.22
C LYS A 197 -14.89 -9.47 -7.46
N GLN A 198 -14.33 -8.41 -8.04
CA GLN A 198 -13.47 -8.42 -9.21
C GLN A 198 -12.11 -7.81 -8.87
N ASN A 199 -11.05 -8.39 -9.39
CA ASN A 199 -9.68 -7.85 -9.25
C ASN A 199 -9.37 -6.87 -10.38
N VAL A 200 -8.38 -6.02 -10.16
CA VAL A 200 -7.71 -5.31 -11.25
C VAL A 200 -7.27 -6.32 -12.31
N THR A 201 -7.55 -6.04 -13.58
CA THR A 201 -7.24 -6.99 -14.65
C THR A 201 -5.75 -6.96 -15.02
N PRO A 202 -5.17 -8.09 -15.42
CA PRO A 202 -3.81 -8.12 -15.96
C PRO A 202 -3.61 -7.16 -17.13
N GLU A 203 -4.61 -7.03 -18.01
CA GLU A 203 -4.58 -6.08 -19.13
C GLU A 203 -4.42 -4.63 -18.65
N MET A 204 -5.15 -4.25 -17.58
CA MET A 204 -5.01 -2.91 -16.99
C MET A 204 -3.61 -2.67 -16.45
N VAL A 205 -3.05 -3.63 -15.72
CA VAL A 205 -1.67 -3.55 -15.21
C VAL A 205 -0.66 -3.41 -16.35
N GLN A 206 -0.82 -4.20 -17.41
CA GLN A 206 0.05 -4.19 -18.59
C GLN A 206 -0.03 -2.84 -19.34
N THR A 207 -1.24 -2.30 -19.50
CA THR A 207 -1.48 -1.01 -20.15
C THR A 207 -0.86 0.14 -19.33
N VAL A 208 -0.99 0.10 -18.01
CA VAL A 208 -0.35 1.08 -17.10
C VAL A 208 1.18 0.91 -17.13
N ARG A 209 1.70 -0.31 -17.13
CA ARG A 209 3.15 -0.59 -17.20
C ARG A 209 3.79 -0.04 -18.48
N ALA A 210 3.08 -0.05 -19.59
CA ALA A 210 3.57 0.46 -20.85
C ALA A 210 3.85 1.99 -20.86
N VAL A 211 3.28 2.73 -19.90
CA VAL A 211 3.36 4.21 -19.85
C VAL A 211 3.88 4.77 -18.53
N PHE A 212 4.19 3.92 -17.55
CA PHE A 212 4.63 4.33 -16.22
C PHE A 212 5.90 3.57 -15.80
N ASP A 213 7.01 4.28 -15.63
CA ASP A 213 8.31 3.70 -15.28
C ASP A 213 8.48 3.38 -13.79
N GLY A 214 7.67 4.04 -12.94
CA GLY A 214 7.73 3.93 -11.50
C GLY A 214 7.32 2.55 -10.97
N PHE A 215 7.00 2.50 -9.70
CA PHE A 215 6.61 1.28 -8.98
C PHE A 215 5.09 1.09 -9.03
N ILE A 216 4.61 -0.02 -9.59
CA ILE A 216 3.18 -0.34 -9.68
C ILE A 216 2.80 -1.30 -8.55
N MET A 217 1.89 -0.84 -7.69
CA MET A 217 1.22 -1.63 -6.67
C MET A 217 -0.18 -2.02 -7.15
N VAL A 218 -0.60 -3.22 -6.85
CA VAL A 218 -1.96 -3.71 -7.18
C VAL A 218 -2.58 -4.34 -5.95
N GLY A 219 -3.83 -3.95 -5.65
CA GLY A 219 -4.58 -4.48 -4.53
C GLY A 219 -6.07 -4.70 -4.83
N GLY A 220 -6.77 -5.20 -3.81
CA GLY A 220 -8.18 -5.53 -3.89
C GLY A 220 -8.46 -6.95 -4.35
N GLY A 221 -8.97 -7.78 -3.43
CA GLY A 221 -9.47 -9.13 -3.73
C GLY A 221 -8.45 -10.19 -4.14
N ILE A 222 -7.15 -10.00 -3.97
CA ILE A 222 -6.12 -11.00 -4.30
C ILE A 222 -6.19 -12.16 -3.29
N ARG A 223 -6.71 -13.32 -3.73
CA ARG A 223 -6.97 -14.49 -2.86
C ARG A 223 -6.38 -15.79 -3.40
N SER A 224 -5.75 -15.78 -4.58
CA SER A 224 -5.20 -16.99 -5.20
C SER A 224 -3.82 -16.73 -5.82
N ALA A 225 -2.99 -17.77 -5.83
CA ALA A 225 -1.69 -17.74 -6.51
C ALA A 225 -1.82 -17.46 -8.02
N LYS A 226 -2.88 -17.97 -8.66
CA LYS A 226 -3.17 -17.73 -10.08
C LYS A 226 -3.35 -16.24 -10.35
N THR A 227 -4.21 -15.56 -9.57
CA THR A 227 -4.43 -14.11 -9.67
C THR A 227 -3.13 -13.35 -9.40
N ALA A 228 -2.42 -13.68 -8.32
CA ALA A 228 -1.16 -13.05 -7.98
C ALA A 228 -0.12 -13.18 -9.09
N SER A 229 0.09 -14.41 -9.62
CA SER A 229 1.02 -14.67 -10.73
C SER A 229 0.65 -13.91 -11.99
N SER A 230 -0.64 -13.82 -12.35
CA SER A 230 -1.06 -13.10 -13.54
C SER A 230 -0.80 -11.60 -13.46
N LEU A 231 -1.01 -10.99 -12.29
CA LEU A 231 -0.73 -9.57 -12.04
C LEU A 231 0.77 -9.27 -12.08
N ILE A 232 1.60 -10.14 -11.48
CA ILE A 232 3.07 -10.03 -11.53
C ILE A 232 3.57 -10.12 -12.97
N LYS A 233 3.11 -11.12 -13.72
CA LYS A 233 3.48 -11.29 -15.15
C LYS A 233 3.04 -10.09 -16.00
N ALA A 234 1.96 -9.44 -15.64
CA ALA A 234 1.48 -8.22 -16.30
C ALA A 234 2.30 -6.96 -15.97
N GLY A 235 3.23 -7.03 -15.00
CA GLY A 235 4.14 -5.94 -14.66
C GLY A 235 3.87 -5.24 -13.32
N ALA A 236 3.10 -5.86 -12.43
CA ALA A 236 2.99 -5.39 -11.05
C ALA A 236 4.32 -5.61 -10.31
N ASP A 237 4.85 -4.55 -9.70
CA ASP A 237 6.06 -4.61 -8.87
C ASP A 237 5.75 -5.00 -7.42
N GLY A 238 4.50 -4.76 -6.99
CA GLY A 238 4.03 -5.09 -5.65
C GLY A 238 2.56 -5.49 -5.62
N LEU A 239 2.22 -6.43 -4.74
CA LEU A 239 0.85 -6.88 -4.48
C LEU A 239 0.45 -6.46 -3.06
N VAL A 240 -0.75 -5.91 -2.91
CA VAL A 240 -1.33 -5.57 -1.60
C VAL A 240 -2.36 -6.62 -1.23
N VAL A 241 -2.15 -7.28 -0.11
CA VAL A 241 -3.00 -8.35 0.41
C VAL A 241 -3.51 -7.95 1.80
N GLY A 242 -4.80 -7.76 1.93
CA GLY A 242 -5.48 -7.39 3.18
C GLY A 242 -6.53 -8.43 3.56
N THR A 243 -7.67 -8.45 2.91
CA THR A 243 -8.85 -9.30 3.24
C THR A 243 -8.52 -10.78 3.50
N LEU A 244 -7.51 -11.33 2.79
CA LEU A 244 -7.08 -12.72 3.01
C LEU A 244 -6.48 -12.90 4.41
N LEU A 245 -5.76 -11.90 4.93
CA LEU A 245 -5.09 -11.97 6.24
C LEU A 245 -6.09 -11.88 7.40
N GLU A 246 -7.23 -11.24 7.18
CA GLU A 246 -8.28 -11.02 8.19
C GLU A 246 -9.16 -12.26 8.40
N GLN A 247 -9.15 -13.19 7.46
CA GLN A 247 -9.95 -14.41 7.55
C GLN A 247 -9.37 -15.40 8.58
N THR A 248 -10.22 -16.21 9.17
CA THR A 248 -9.78 -17.33 10.02
C THR A 248 -8.82 -18.24 9.26
N GLY A 249 -7.61 -18.43 9.79
CA GLY A 249 -6.54 -19.15 9.09
C GLY A 249 -5.93 -18.43 7.89
N GLY A 250 -6.21 -17.14 7.73
CA GLY A 250 -5.80 -16.33 6.58
C GLY A 250 -4.30 -16.30 6.33
N LEU A 251 -3.49 -16.19 7.39
CA LEU A 251 -2.03 -16.22 7.27
C LEU A 251 -1.48 -17.57 6.78
N LYS A 252 -2.13 -18.69 7.12
CA LYS A 252 -1.79 -20.00 6.57
C LYS A 252 -2.11 -20.03 5.08
N LYS A 253 -3.32 -19.63 4.68
CA LYS A 253 -3.73 -19.53 3.27
C LYS A 253 -2.82 -18.59 2.48
N PHE A 254 -2.45 -17.45 3.06
CA PHE A 254 -1.50 -16.51 2.47
C PHE A 254 -0.12 -17.16 2.23
N THR A 255 0.40 -17.88 3.22
CA THR A 255 1.70 -18.57 3.09
C THR A 255 1.66 -19.64 2.00
N GLU A 256 0.56 -20.40 1.91
CA GLU A 256 0.33 -21.39 0.85
C GLU A 256 0.22 -20.72 -0.53
N MET A 257 -0.53 -19.62 -0.61
CA MET A 257 -0.64 -18.82 -1.82
C MET A 257 0.73 -18.35 -2.33
N VAL A 258 1.52 -17.74 -1.45
CA VAL A 258 2.85 -17.21 -1.83
C VAL A 258 3.80 -18.32 -2.27
N LYS A 259 3.80 -19.47 -1.62
CA LYS A 259 4.60 -20.65 -2.02
C LYS A 259 4.20 -21.20 -3.38
N SER A 260 3.00 -20.93 -3.84
CA SER A 260 2.46 -21.41 -5.11
C SER A 260 2.60 -20.39 -6.26
N ILE A 261 3.03 -19.14 -5.95
CA ILE A 261 3.35 -18.15 -6.97
C ILE A 261 4.66 -18.55 -7.65
N GLY A 262 4.63 -18.72 -8.96
CA GLY A 262 5.83 -19.05 -9.74
C GLY A 262 6.13 -20.55 -9.91
N LYS A 263 5.25 -21.41 -9.41
CA LYS A 263 5.30 -22.84 -9.73
C LYS A 263 4.55 -23.17 -11.02
#